data_700a597168e8f0c28a1ea754e8802928
#
_entry.id   700a597168e8f0c28a1ea754e8802928
#
_cell.length_a   1.000
_cell.length_b   1.000
_cell.length_c   1.000
_cell.angle_alpha   90.00
_cell.angle_beta   90.00
_cell.angle_gamma   90.00
#
_symmetry.space_group_name_H-M   'P 1'
#
loop_
_entity.id
_entity.type
_entity.pdbx_description
1 polymer ?
#
loop_
_entity_poly.entity_id
_entity_poly.type
_entity_poly.pdbx_seq_one_letter_code
_entity_poly.pdbx_strand_id
1 'polypeptide(L)'
;MPSQSRSAVVQTLEFTKHIRAPARFVFRWCTDYRDDDDRITNSIYHYRAKIVLREPNRIVRVITVPGKDLNRSTDVEIIQLRPPDRWRLTKLSWTDDEIGSYQLTATGTRDTVLKMRFRRTWKDGHPPDLLRYRRLFHRVWDRYVAVIEEEFHRTQARIVGTRTGSPRPRRH
;
A
#
# COMPACT_ATOMS: atom_id res chain seq x y z
N MET A 1 26.70 -1.44 34.81
CA MET A 1 27.15 -1.49 33.41
C MET A 1 26.34 -0.47 32.66
N PRO A 2 26.91 0.62 32.08
CA PRO A 2 26.13 1.56 31.27
C PRO A 2 25.70 0.85 30.00
N SER A 3 24.40 0.81 29.76
CA SER A 3 23.80 0.36 28.49
C SER A 3 24.34 1.25 27.38
N GLN A 4 25.16 0.69 26.50
CA GLN A 4 25.55 1.41 25.27
C GLN A 4 24.28 1.70 24.48
N SER A 5 23.86 2.95 24.46
CA SER A 5 22.78 3.45 23.59
C SER A 5 23.20 3.21 22.15
N ARG A 6 22.65 2.18 21.51
CA ARG A 6 22.89 1.91 20.11
C ARG A 6 22.26 3.02 19.28
N SER A 7 23.03 3.61 18.40
CA SER A 7 22.54 4.65 17.51
C SER A 7 21.53 4.08 16.52
N ALA A 8 20.41 4.77 16.35
CA ALA A 8 19.40 4.39 15.35
C ALA A 8 19.99 4.46 13.94
N VAL A 9 19.66 3.48 13.10
CA VAL A 9 20.11 3.41 11.72
C VAL A 9 18.97 3.81 10.78
N VAL A 10 19.26 4.68 9.83
CA VAL A 10 18.29 5.15 8.83
C VAL A 10 18.60 4.52 7.48
N GLN A 11 17.58 3.92 6.88
CA GLN A 11 17.61 3.41 5.50
C GLN A 11 16.58 4.13 4.64
N THR A 12 16.94 4.41 3.39
CA THR A 12 16.03 4.99 2.39
C THR A 12 15.93 4.05 1.18
N LEU A 13 14.71 3.83 0.72
CA LEU A 13 14.40 3.08 -0.49
C LEU A 13 13.54 3.92 -1.41
N GLU A 14 13.84 3.86 -2.70
CA GLU A 14 13.03 4.51 -3.74
C GLU A 14 12.65 3.47 -4.80
N PHE A 15 11.40 3.54 -5.24
CA PHE A 15 10.83 2.64 -6.23
C PHE A 15 9.96 3.40 -7.21
N THR A 16 9.88 2.84 -8.41
CA THR A 16 8.94 3.29 -9.43
C THR A 16 8.19 2.08 -9.97
N LYS A 17 6.88 2.19 -10.12
CA LYS A 17 6.03 1.17 -10.76
C LYS A 17 5.21 1.81 -11.87
N HIS A 18 5.10 1.09 -12.98
CA HIS A 18 4.20 1.42 -14.08
C HIS A 18 2.93 0.59 -13.91
N ILE A 19 1.78 1.22 -14.03
CA ILE A 19 0.47 0.61 -13.77
C ILE A 19 -0.45 0.94 -14.95
N ARG A 20 -1.00 -0.08 -15.59
CA ARG A 20 -1.92 0.06 -16.72
C ARG A 20 -3.36 0.32 -16.27
N ALA A 21 -3.52 1.43 -15.58
CA ALA A 21 -4.80 1.95 -15.12
C ALA A 21 -4.72 3.47 -14.98
N PRO A 22 -5.85 4.21 -15.09
CA PRO A 22 -5.88 5.66 -14.90
C PRO A 22 -5.45 6.08 -13.49
N ALA A 23 -4.73 7.19 -13.35
CA ALA A 23 -4.21 7.67 -12.07
C ALA A 23 -5.30 7.82 -10.99
N ARG A 24 -6.51 8.30 -11.37
CA ARG A 24 -7.64 8.40 -10.45
C ARG A 24 -8.11 7.05 -9.92
N PHE A 25 -8.07 6.00 -10.75
CA PHE A 25 -8.41 4.65 -10.32
C PHE A 25 -7.34 4.11 -9.36
N VAL A 26 -6.07 4.25 -9.73
CA VAL A 26 -4.91 3.83 -8.92
C VAL A 26 -4.93 4.54 -7.56
N PHE A 27 -5.15 5.87 -7.54
CA PHE A 27 -5.24 6.63 -6.29
C PHE A 27 -6.32 6.07 -5.37
N ARG A 28 -7.55 5.93 -5.85
CA ARG A 28 -8.65 5.38 -5.05
C ARG A 28 -8.32 3.99 -4.52
N TRP A 29 -7.79 3.12 -5.36
CA TRP A 29 -7.44 1.77 -5.00
C TRP A 29 -6.35 1.74 -3.91
N CYS A 30 -5.25 2.49 -4.08
CA CYS A 30 -4.14 2.53 -3.13
C CYS A 30 -4.51 3.22 -1.80
N THR A 31 -5.55 4.06 -1.77
CA THR A 31 -5.96 4.83 -0.59
C THR A 31 -7.27 4.36 0.04
N ASP A 32 -7.87 3.31 -0.50
CA ASP A 32 -9.08 2.70 0.05
C ASP A 32 -8.82 2.07 1.42
N TYR A 33 -7.68 1.41 1.60
CA TYR A 33 -7.27 0.77 2.86
C TYR A 33 -8.39 -0.05 3.49
N ARG A 34 -8.62 -1.23 2.91
CA ARG A 34 -9.65 -2.16 3.39
C ARG A 34 -9.09 -3.06 4.49
N ASP A 35 -9.96 -3.60 5.32
CA ASP A 35 -9.57 -4.53 6.39
C ASP A 35 -9.04 -5.87 5.85
N ASP A 36 -9.29 -6.19 4.57
CA ASP A 36 -8.85 -7.41 3.89
C ASP A 36 -7.64 -7.22 2.95
N ASP A 37 -6.98 -6.06 2.98
CA ASP A 37 -5.79 -5.76 2.17
C ASP A 37 -4.63 -6.74 2.42
N ASP A 38 -4.56 -7.33 3.61
CA ASP A 38 -3.59 -8.34 3.97
C ASP A 38 -3.65 -9.58 3.07
N ARG A 39 -4.82 -9.94 2.55
CA ARG A 39 -5.02 -11.09 1.66
C ARG A 39 -4.25 -10.93 0.35
N ILE A 40 -4.04 -9.70 -0.12
CA ILE A 40 -3.31 -9.43 -1.37
C ILE A 40 -1.86 -9.86 -1.25
N THR A 41 -1.25 -9.63 -0.10
CA THR A 41 0.18 -9.87 0.16
C THR A 41 0.44 -11.04 1.10
N ASN A 42 -0.59 -11.73 1.57
CA ASN A 42 -0.50 -12.71 2.65
C ASN A 42 0.47 -13.88 2.37
N SER A 43 0.72 -14.20 1.09
CA SER A 43 1.74 -15.18 0.69
C SER A 43 3.19 -14.63 0.75
N ILE A 44 3.36 -13.31 0.81
CA ILE A 44 4.65 -12.63 0.78
C ILE A 44 4.97 -12.00 2.14
N TYR A 45 3.96 -11.34 2.73
CA TYR A 45 4.07 -10.63 3.99
C TYR A 45 2.78 -10.83 4.80
N HIS A 46 2.88 -11.55 5.92
CA HIS A 46 1.73 -11.85 6.78
C HIS A 46 1.50 -10.71 7.76
N TYR A 47 0.33 -10.12 7.72
CA TYR A 47 -0.12 -9.14 8.71
C TYR A 47 -1.65 -9.13 8.78
N ARG A 48 -2.19 -8.51 9.82
CA ARG A 48 -3.61 -8.17 9.93
C ARG A 48 -3.74 -6.66 10.13
N ALA A 49 -4.64 -6.04 9.40
CA ALA A 49 -4.92 -4.63 9.50
C ALA A 49 -6.33 -4.40 10.07
N LYS A 50 -6.48 -3.38 10.92
CA LYS A 50 -7.77 -2.91 11.39
C LYS A 50 -7.79 -1.38 11.31
N ILE A 51 -8.77 -0.82 10.60
CA ILE A 51 -8.98 0.63 10.55
C ILE A 51 -9.63 1.05 11.85
N VAL A 52 -9.02 1.99 12.56
CA VAL A 52 -9.51 2.54 13.83
C VAL A 52 -10.04 3.96 13.70
N LEU A 53 -9.64 4.68 12.63
CA LEU A 53 -10.15 6.00 12.29
C LEU A 53 -10.15 6.18 10.77
N ARG A 54 -11.25 6.72 10.24
CA ARG A 54 -11.36 7.13 8.84
C ARG A 54 -11.99 8.52 8.74
N GLU A 55 -11.22 9.46 8.25
CA GLU A 55 -11.62 10.83 7.94
C GLU A 55 -11.36 11.11 6.45
N PRO A 56 -11.87 12.19 5.87
CA PRO A 56 -11.70 12.49 4.44
C PRO A 56 -10.25 12.49 3.95
N ASN A 57 -9.32 12.98 4.80
CA ASN A 57 -7.91 13.12 4.44
C ASN A 57 -6.95 12.37 5.37
N ARG A 58 -7.48 11.55 6.30
CA ARG A 58 -6.67 10.81 7.26
C ARG A 58 -7.29 9.46 7.56
N ILE A 59 -6.45 8.43 7.54
CA ILE A 59 -6.81 7.08 7.97
C ILE A 59 -5.79 6.68 9.03
N VAL A 60 -6.26 6.07 10.12
CA VAL A 60 -5.40 5.43 11.10
C VAL A 60 -5.76 3.96 11.16
N ARG A 61 -4.77 3.10 11.06
CA ARG A 61 -4.96 1.67 11.19
C ARG A 61 -3.91 1.03 12.10
N VAL A 62 -4.29 -0.05 12.72
CA VAL A 62 -3.42 -0.89 13.54
C VAL A 62 -3.06 -2.12 12.73
N ILE A 63 -1.76 -2.39 12.63
CA ILE A 63 -1.21 -3.55 11.95
C ILE A 63 -0.70 -4.52 13.01
N THR A 64 -1.12 -5.77 12.94
CA THR A 64 -0.58 -6.84 13.79
C THR A 64 0.18 -7.81 12.93
N VAL A 65 1.47 -7.97 13.20
CA VAL A 65 2.34 -8.95 12.53
C VAL A 65 2.50 -10.16 13.46
N PRO A 66 2.07 -11.36 13.06
CA PRO A 66 2.29 -12.56 13.84
C PRO A 66 3.80 -12.86 13.95
N GLY A 67 4.30 -12.95 15.17
CA GLY A 67 5.68 -13.39 15.44
C GLY A 67 5.80 -14.91 15.52
N LYS A 68 7.01 -15.44 15.34
CA LYS A 68 7.27 -16.88 15.45
C LYS A 68 7.07 -17.42 16.88
N ASP A 69 7.21 -16.60 17.90
CA ASP A 69 7.23 -16.98 19.31
C ASP A 69 6.06 -16.37 20.10
N LEU A 70 4.86 -16.29 19.52
CA LEU A 70 3.70 -15.64 20.15
C LEU A 70 3.89 -14.12 20.42
N ASN A 71 5.05 -13.56 20.17
CA ASN A 71 5.31 -12.13 20.23
C ASN A 71 4.67 -11.46 19.01
N ARG A 72 3.53 -10.85 19.24
CA ARG A 72 2.85 -10.04 18.22
C ARG A 72 3.45 -8.64 18.26
N SER A 73 4.02 -8.18 17.15
CA SER A 73 4.30 -6.75 17.03
C SER A 73 3.01 -6.04 16.60
N THR A 74 2.77 -4.89 17.22
CA THR A 74 1.65 -4.03 16.86
C THR A 74 2.22 -2.71 16.36
N ASP A 75 1.92 -2.40 15.11
CA ASP A 75 2.32 -1.16 14.48
C ASP A 75 1.10 -0.26 14.33
N VAL A 76 1.31 1.05 14.41
CA VAL A 76 0.29 2.05 14.10
C VAL A 76 0.67 2.74 12.81
N GLU A 77 -0.24 2.79 11.86
CA GLU A 77 -0.06 3.51 10.62
C GLU A 77 -1.02 4.70 10.54
N ILE A 78 -0.46 5.86 10.26
CA ILE A 78 -1.19 7.11 10.03
C ILE A 78 -1.01 7.47 8.57
N ILE A 79 -2.09 7.46 7.81
CA ILE A 79 -2.11 7.76 6.40
C ILE A 79 -2.72 9.15 6.21
N GLN A 80 -1.99 10.04 5.57
CA GLN A 80 -2.43 11.38 5.19
C GLN A 80 -2.65 11.42 3.69
N LEU A 81 -3.89 11.67 3.27
CA LEU A 81 -4.28 11.74 1.87
C LEU A 81 -4.15 13.18 1.35
N ARG A 82 -3.61 13.32 0.14
CA ARG A 82 -3.54 14.57 -0.63
C ARG A 82 -4.03 14.28 -2.05
N PRO A 83 -5.36 14.16 -2.21
CA PRO A 83 -5.93 13.91 -3.53
C PRO A 83 -5.52 14.98 -4.55
N PRO A 84 -5.44 14.64 -5.83
CA PRO A 84 -5.83 13.35 -6.43
C PRO A 84 -4.68 12.38 -6.61
N ASP A 85 -3.45 12.71 -6.20
CA ASP A 85 -2.24 12.03 -6.68
C ASP A 85 -1.19 11.72 -5.62
N ARG A 86 -1.38 12.12 -4.37
CA ARG A 86 -0.36 11.95 -3.32
C ARG A 86 -0.94 11.43 -2.03
N TRP A 87 -0.14 10.65 -1.34
CA TRP A 87 -0.40 10.33 0.08
C TRP A 87 0.91 10.03 0.79
N ARG A 88 0.85 10.11 2.10
CA ARG A 88 1.97 9.81 3.00
C ARG A 88 1.51 8.82 4.05
N LEU A 89 2.32 7.82 4.32
CA LEU A 89 2.15 6.87 5.40
C LEU A 89 3.23 7.13 6.45
N THR A 90 2.85 7.20 7.70
CA THR A 90 3.75 7.18 8.84
C THR A 90 3.43 5.92 9.64
N LYS A 91 4.38 4.99 9.71
CA LYS A 91 4.30 3.80 10.56
C LYS A 91 5.12 4.03 11.82
N LEU A 92 4.52 3.75 12.96
CA LEU A 92 5.14 3.72 14.27
C LEU A 92 5.13 2.29 14.77
N SER A 93 6.30 1.76 15.05
CA SER A 93 6.48 0.39 15.51
C SER A 93 7.44 0.36 16.70
N TRP A 94 7.45 -0.76 17.42
CA TRP A 94 8.39 -0.96 18.51
C TRP A 94 9.85 -1.04 18.03
N THR A 95 10.08 -1.66 16.88
CA THR A 95 11.42 -1.91 16.32
C THR A 95 11.90 -0.81 15.37
N ASP A 96 10.97 -0.17 14.67
CA ASP A 96 11.30 0.80 13.64
C ASP A 96 10.15 1.77 13.37
N ASP A 97 10.50 2.94 12.87
CA ASP A 97 9.54 3.91 12.33
C ASP A 97 9.76 4.06 10.84
N GLU A 98 8.68 4.18 10.08
CA GLU A 98 8.75 4.35 8.63
C GLU A 98 7.92 5.53 8.16
N ILE A 99 8.46 6.26 7.20
CA ILE A 99 7.74 7.29 6.46
C ILE A 99 7.74 6.87 4.99
N GLY A 100 6.56 6.53 4.48
CA GLY A 100 6.32 6.28 3.07
C GLY A 100 5.70 7.50 2.40
N SER A 101 6.26 7.94 1.28
CA SER A 101 5.71 9.00 0.44
C SER A 101 5.40 8.43 -0.94
N TYR A 102 4.22 8.74 -1.45
CA TYR A 102 3.70 8.18 -2.70
C TYR A 102 3.22 9.31 -3.60
N GLN A 103 3.54 9.20 -4.88
CA GLN A 103 3.12 10.16 -5.89
C GLN A 103 2.75 9.43 -7.19
N LEU A 104 1.57 9.73 -7.71
CA LEU A 104 1.10 9.28 -9.02
C LEU A 104 1.33 10.36 -10.07
N THR A 105 1.69 9.91 -11.27
CA THR A 105 1.77 10.75 -12.47
C THR A 105 1.07 10.02 -13.60
N ALA A 106 0.02 10.61 -14.15
CA ALA A 106 -0.61 10.07 -15.36
C ALA A 106 0.36 10.24 -16.54
N THR A 107 0.64 9.16 -17.26
CA THR A 107 1.47 9.16 -18.47
C THR A 107 0.66 8.89 -19.74
N GLY A 108 -0.63 8.60 -19.56
CA GLY A 108 -1.62 8.37 -20.60
C GLY A 108 -3.02 8.28 -19.99
N THR A 109 -4.02 7.99 -20.81
CA THR A 109 -5.41 7.85 -20.35
C THR A 109 -5.61 6.59 -19.47
N ARG A 110 -4.75 5.59 -19.64
CA ARG A 110 -4.81 4.30 -18.93
C ARG A 110 -3.44 3.88 -18.36
N ASP A 111 -2.53 4.83 -18.24
CA ASP A 111 -1.17 4.55 -17.78
C ASP A 111 -0.77 5.53 -16.70
N THR A 112 -0.20 5.00 -15.64
CA THR A 112 0.20 5.75 -14.46
C THR A 112 1.57 5.29 -14.00
N VAL A 113 2.40 6.23 -13.60
CA VAL A 113 3.65 5.99 -12.89
C VAL A 113 3.43 6.31 -11.42
N LEU A 114 3.68 5.32 -10.57
CA LEU A 114 3.72 5.47 -9.12
C LEU A 114 5.17 5.56 -8.65
N LYS A 115 5.56 6.71 -8.09
CA LYS A 115 6.83 6.91 -7.40
C LYS A 115 6.63 6.75 -5.90
N MET A 116 7.53 6.02 -5.28
CA MET A 116 7.50 5.71 -3.85
C MET A 116 8.85 5.96 -3.22
N ARG A 117 8.84 6.58 -2.06
CA ARG A 117 10.04 6.78 -1.23
C ARG A 117 9.73 6.37 0.20
N PHE A 118 10.53 5.48 0.75
CA PHE A 118 10.44 5.01 2.13
C PHE A 118 11.70 5.42 2.88
N ARG A 119 11.52 6.06 4.02
CA ARG A 119 12.57 6.32 5.00
C ARG A 119 12.25 5.56 6.25
N ARG A 120 13.10 4.62 6.63
CA ARG A 120 12.91 3.76 7.77
C ARG A 120 14.02 3.96 8.80
N THR A 121 13.64 4.11 10.06
CA THR A 121 14.55 4.30 11.17
C THR A 121 14.48 3.08 12.07
N TRP A 122 15.55 2.30 12.13
CA TRP A 122 15.71 1.11 12.97
C TRP A 122 16.18 1.53 14.35
N LYS A 123 15.36 1.28 15.38
CA LYS A 123 15.57 1.76 16.76
C LYS A 123 16.64 0.95 17.52
N ASP A 124 16.80 -0.31 17.15
CA ASP A 124 17.76 -1.23 17.74
C ASP A 124 19.15 -1.20 17.09
N GLY A 125 19.32 -0.38 16.04
CA GLY A 125 20.56 -0.27 15.26
C GLY A 125 20.84 -1.48 14.37
N HIS A 126 19.88 -2.42 14.20
CA HIS A 126 20.03 -3.63 13.40
C HIS A 126 19.09 -3.66 12.19
N PRO A 127 19.41 -2.91 11.12
CA PRO A 127 18.62 -2.98 9.91
C PRO A 127 18.80 -4.35 9.24
N PRO A 128 17.75 -4.89 8.58
CA PRO A 128 17.92 -6.06 7.73
C PRO A 128 18.83 -5.74 6.55
N ASP A 129 19.32 -6.78 5.90
CA ASP A 129 20.03 -6.62 4.63
C ASP A 129 19.21 -5.82 3.63
N LEU A 130 19.79 -4.72 3.15
CA LEU A 130 19.09 -3.75 2.29
C LEU A 130 18.63 -4.37 0.97
N LEU A 131 19.43 -5.28 0.38
CA LEU A 131 19.08 -5.93 -0.88
C LEU A 131 17.92 -6.90 -0.70
N ARG A 132 17.95 -7.68 0.39
CA ARG A 132 16.86 -8.59 0.75
C ARG A 132 15.56 -7.82 1.00
N TYR A 133 15.66 -6.72 1.74
CA TYR A 133 14.54 -5.84 2.05
C TYR A 133 13.96 -5.22 0.77
N ARG A 134 14.82 -4.70 -0.11
CA ARG A 134 14.43 -4.15 -1.41
C ARG A 134 13.72 -5.19 -2.28
N ARG A 135 14.23 -6.43 -2.36
CA ARG A 135 13.58 -7.52 -3.12
C ARG A 135 12.18 -7.85 -2.57
N LEU A 136 12.01 -7.84 -1.24
CA LEU A 136 10.71 -8.06 -0.62
C LEU A 136 9.71 -6.99 -1.04
N PHE A 137 10.10 -5.71 -0.96
CA PHE A 137 9.25 -4.59 -1.36
C PHE A 137 8.87 -4.64 -2.83
N HIS A 138 9.82 -5.00 -3.72
CA HIS A 138 9.51 -5.18 -5.14
C HIS A 138 8.44 -6.23 -5.35
N ARG A 139 8.55 -7.40 -4.73
CA ARG A 139 7.55 -8.48 -4.85
C ARG A 139 6.17 -8.08 -4.33
N VAL A 140 6.13 -7.42 -3.18
CA VAL A 140 4.88 -6.91 -2.61
C VAL A 140 4.20 -5.95 -3.58
N TRP A 141 4.93 -4.98 -4.10
CA TRP A 141 4.37 -4.00 -5.03
C TRP A 141 4.06 -4.57 -6.42
N ASP A 142 4.80 -5.57 -6.89
CA ASP A 142 4.44 -6.29 -8.13
C ASP A 142 3.09 -6.99 -7.96
N ARG A 143 2.82 -7.54 -6.77
CA ARG A 143 1.52 -8.13 -6.48
C ARG A 143 0.40 -7.09 -6.44
N TYR A 144 0.62 -5.94 -5.79
CA TYR A 144 -0.36 -4.85 -5.79
C TYR A 144 -0.64 -4.36 -7.21
N VAL A 145 0.38 -4.13 -8.03
CA VAL A 145 0.21 -3.71 -9.43
C VAL A 145 -0.65 -4.71 -10.20
N ALA A 146 -0.37 -6.00 -10.08
CA ALA A 146 -1.15 -7.04 -10.76
C ALA A 146 -2.63 -7.00 -10.36
N VAL A 147 -2.93 -6.85 -9.06
CA VAL A 147 -4.31 -6.78 -8.57
C VAL A 147 -5.01 -5.49 -9.01
N ILE A 148 -4.31 -4.34 -8.99
CA ILE A 148 -4.86 -3.06 -9.47
C ILE A 148 -5.28 -3.17 -10.95
N GLU A 149 -4.40 -3.71 -11.80
CA GLU A 149 -4.68 -3.87 -13.24
C GLU A 149 -5.85 -4.83 -13.47
N GLU A 150 -5.88 -5.96 -12.76
CA GLU A 150 -6.97 -6.94 -12.86
C GLU A 150 -8.33 -6.34 -12.44
N GLU A 151 -8.39 -5.63 -11.31
CA GLU A 151 -9.62 -5.00 -10.83
C GLU A 151 -10.08 -3.86 -11.78
N PHE A 152 -9.14 -3.11 -12.35
CA PHE A 152 -9.46 -2.13 -13.37
C PHE A 152 -10.12 -2.77 -14.60
N HIS A 153 -9.54 -3.84 -15.12
CA HIS A 153 -10.10 -4.56 -16.29
C HIS A 153 -11.48 -5.15 -15.99
N ARG A 154 -11.70 -5.75 -14.82
CA ARG A 154 -13.03 -6.25 -14.42
C ARG A 154 -14.08 -5.13 -14.35
N THR A 155 -13.68 -3.96 -13.84
CA THR A 155 -14.58 -2.79 -13.76
C THR A 155 -14.98 -2.31 -15.14
N GLN A 156 -14.04 -2.27 -16.10
CA GLN A 156 -14.32 -1.89 -17.48
C GLN A 156 -15.26 -2.88 -18.16
N ALA A 157 -15.05 -4.18 -18.01
CA ALA A 157 -15.90 -5.22 -18.59
C ALA A 157 -17.35 -5.13 -18.09
N ARG A 158 -17.57 -4.83 -16.81
CA ARG A 158 -18.92 -4.62 -16.25
C ARG A 158 -19.64 -3.41 -16.87
N ILE A 159 -18.94 -2.30 -17.07
CA ILE A 159 -19.51 -1.08 -17.68
C ILE A 159 -19.94 -1.35 -19.13
N VAL A 160 -19.14 -2.09 -19.88
CA VAL A 160 -19.46 -2.44 -21.27
C VAL A 160 -20.66 -3.41 -21.32
N GLY A 161 -20.68 -4.43 -20.47
CA GLY A 161 -21.76 -5.42 -20.42
C GLY A 161 -23.14 -4.83 -20.06
N THR A 162 -23.17 -3.79 -19.22
CA THR A 162 -24.42 -3.10 -18.86
C THR A 162 -24.95 -2.19 -19.98
N ARG A 163 -24.10 -1.73 -20.91
CA ARG A 163 -24.53 -0.90 -22.06
C ARG A 163 -25.08 -1.70 -23.23
N THR A 164 -24.81 -2.99 -23.30
CA THR A 164 -25.28 -3.86 -24.38
C THR A 164 -26.59 -4.60 -24.06
N GLY A 165 -27.19 -4.37 -22.89
CA GLY A 165 -28.51 -4.87 -22.53
C GLY A 165 -29.58 -4.23 -23.43
N SER A 166 -30.00 -4.96 -24.47
CA SER A 166 -31.03 -4.63 -25.44
C SER A 166 -32.28 -4.08 -24.77
N PRO A 167 -32.94 -3.04 -25.38
CA PRO A 167 -34.26 -2.65 -24.95
C PRO A 167 -35.23 -3.82 -25.22
N ARG A 168 -35.92 -4.30 -24.16
CA ARG A 168 -37.01 -5.27 -24.31
C ARG A 168 -38.02 -4.73 -25.32
N PRO A 169 -38.40 -5.51 -26.35
CA PRO A 169 -39.48 -5.09 -27.25
C PRO A 169 -40.76 -4.90 -26.42
N ARG A 170 -41.35 -3.73 -26.49
CA ARG A 170 -42.68 -3.48 -25.95
C ARG A 170 -43.65 -4.36 -26.74
N ARG A 171 -44.24 -5.36 -26.07
CA ARG A 171 -45.39 -6.08 -26.59
C ARG A 171 -46.58 -5.12 -26.56
N HIS A 172 -47.09 -4.83 -27.74
CA HIS A 172 -48.41 -4.20 -27.95
C HIS A 172 -49.51 -5.25 -27.75
#